data_43fa43a8683c99bf96918c1fd25c2ae8
#
_entry.id   43fa43a8683c99bf96918c1fd25c2ae8
#
_cell.length_a   1.000
_cell.length_b   1.000
_cell.length_c   1.000
_cell.angle_alpha   90.00
_cell.angle_beta   90.00
_cell.angle_gamma   90.00
#
_symmetry.space_group_name_H-M   'P 1'
#
loop_
_entity.id
_entity.type
_entity.pdbx_description
1 polymer ?
#
loop_
_entity_poly.entity_id
_entity_poly.type
_entity_poly.pdbx_seq_one_letter_code
_entity_poly.pdbx_strand_id
1 'polypeptide(L)'
;NELGKLTRERIVPKVILSSVGDINENDVKSALATTGTVILGFNTKIDPQAASLRERSGVSVLHFSIIYELTDKVRKLLSEREPRVEVEEVAGASKVLKLFSTAKGKQVIGGRVLSGQLKRGASVKIVRRETEIGRGKIKELQQSKIATDSAGEGTEFGAMIESKMEIVPGDVLNAVVLTTK
;
A
#
# COMPACT_ATOMS: atom_id res chain seq x y z
N ASN A 1 -6.62 -20.48 23.61
CA ASN A 1 -7.44 -19.52 22.88
C ASN A 1 -6.89 -19.41 21.44
N GLU A 2 -7.54 -20.11 20.50
CA GLU A 2 -7.06 -20.21 19.10
C GLU A 2 -7.03 -18.85 18.40
N LEU A 3 -7.96 -17.94 18.74
CA LEU A 3 -8.01 -16.60 18.16
C LEU A 3 -6.79 -15.73 18.57
N GLY A 4 -6.23 -15.97 19.76
CA GLY A 4 -5.03 -15.24 20.21
C GLY A 4 -3.75 -15.62 19.44
N LYS A 5 -3.75 -16.75 18.73
CA LYS A 5 -2.63 -17.19 17.88
C LYS A 5 -2.66 -16.59 16.47
N LEU A 6 -3.79 -15.94 16.08
CA LEU A 6 -3.99 -15.37 14.76
C LEU A 6 -3.50 -13.93 14.67
N THR A 7 -2.37 -13.63 15.30
CA THR A 7 -1.75 -12.30 15.22
C THR A 7 -0.96 -12.19 13.92
N ARG A 8 -1.27 -11.20 13.11
CA ARG A 8 -0.42 -10.73 12.02
C ARG A 8 0.32 -9.46 12.45
N GLU A 9 1.48 -9.19 11.87
CA GLU A 9 2.39 -8.12 12.29
C GLU A 9 1.74 -6.73 12.38
N ARG A 10 0.61 -6.50 11.66
CA ARG A 10 -0.02 -5.17 11.53
C ARG A 10 -1.45 -5.09 12.04
N ILE A 11 -2.12 -6.23 12.27
CA ILE A 11 -3.49 -6.27 12.81
C ILE A 11 -3.58 -7.35 13.88
N VAL A 12 -4.05 -6.93 15.04
CA VAL A 12 -4.32 -7.82 16.17
C VAL A 12 -5.83 -7.87 16.42
N PRO A 13 -6.46 -9.04 16.33
CA PRO A 13 -7.86 -9.17 16.69
C PRO A 13 -8.03 -8.96 18.19
N LYS A 14 -8.95 -8.09 18.58
CA LYS A 14 -9.30 -7.88 19.99
C LYS A 14 -10.62 -8.56 20.27
N VAL A 15 -10.63 -9.52 21.19
CA VAL A 15 -11.86 -10.11 21.71
C VAL A 15 -12.47 -9.13 22.71
N ILE A 16 -13.65 -8.60 22.38
CA ILE A 16 -14.37 -7.61 23.20
C ILE A 16 -15.23 -8.34 24.22
N LEU A 17 -15.91 -9.41 23.79
CA LEU A 17 -16.80 -10.21 24.61
C LEU A 17 -16.62 -11.70 24.24
N SER A 18 -16.71 -12.56 25.24
CA SER A 18 -16.76 -14.01 25.05
C SER A 18 -17.78 -14.59 26.04
N SER A 19 -18.79 -15.27 25.53
CA SER A 19 -19.86 -15.88 26.32
C SER A 19 -20.22 -17.27 25.81
N VAL A 20 -21.00 -18.01 26.58
CA VAL A 20 -21.53 -19.31 26.22
C VAL A 20 -23.03 -19.16 26.07
N GLY A 21 -23.63 -19.82 25.07
CA GLY A 21 -25.04 -19.78 24.75
C GLY A 21 -25.33 -19.18 23.38
N ASP A 22 -26.63 -18.98 23.12
CA ASP A 22 -27.09 -18.43 21.85
C ASP A 22 -26.84 -16.90 21.79
N ILE A 23 -26.65 -16.39 20.57
CA ILE A 23 -26.39 -14.97 20.33
C ILE A 23 -27.68 -14.18 20.61
N ASN A 24 -27.61 -13.28 21.55
CA ASN A 24 -28.77 -12.49 22.05
C ASN A 24 -28.65 -11.03 21.59
N GLU A 25 -29.71 -10.26 21.89
CA GLU A 25 -29.82 -8.84 21.51
C GLU A 25 -28.69 -7.98 22.12
N ASN A 26 -28.23 -8.30 23.36
CA ASN A 26 -27.16 -7.55 24.00
C ASN A 26 -25.81 -7.76 23.32
N ASP A 27 -25.57 -8.96 22.77
CA ASP A 27 -24.36 -9.24 22.00
C ASP A 27 -24.31 -8.36 20.74
N VAL A 28 -25.45 -8.22 20.04
CA VAL A 28 -25.57 -7.36 18.87
C VAL A 28 -25.39 -5.88 19.26
N LYS A 29 -25.98 -5.43 20.35
CA LYS A 29 -25.79 -4.05 20.87
C LYS A 29 -24.35 -3.77 21.24
N SER A 30 -23.68 -4.73 21.87
CA SER A 30 -22.25 -4.63 22.22
C SER A 30 -21.35 -4.53 20.97
N ALA A 31 -21.68 -5.29 19.93
CA ALA A 31 -20.97 -5.22 18.66
C ALA A 31 -21.16 -3.88 17.95
N LEU A 32 -22.31 -3.25 18.08
CA LEU A 32 -22.59 -1.92 17.52
C LEU A 32 -21.77 -0.80 18.16
N ALA A 33 -21.39 -0.96 19.42
CA ALA A 33 -20.61 0.06 20.15
C ALA A 33 -19.20 0.26 19.57
N THR A 34 -18.71 -0.66 18.76
CA THR A 34 -17.36 -0.59 18.17
C THR A 34 -17.41 -0.90 16.68
N THR A 35 -17.00 0.07 15.86
CA THR A 35 -16.96 -0.08 14.41
C THR A 35 -16.05 -1.25 13.98
N GLY A 36 -16.53 -2.04 13.03
CA GLY A 36 -15.76 -3.16 12.49
C GLY A 36 -15.82 -4.44 13.33
N THR A 37 -16.65 -4.48 14.36
CA THR A 37 -16.88 -5.69 15.17
C THR A 37 -17.62 -6.75 14.36
N VAL A 38 -17.24 -8.01 14.58
CA VAL A 38 -17.89 -9.19 14.00
C VAL A 38 -18.24 -10.15 15.15
N ILE A 39 -19.46 -10.67 15.14
CA ILE A 39 -19.88 -11.71 16.08
C ILE A 39 -19.59 -13.07 15.44
N LEU A 40 -18.90 -13.92 16.17
CA LEU A 40 -18.59 -15.30 15.77
C LEU A 40 -19.32 -16.28 16.66
N GLY A 41 -20.26 -17.01 16.11
CA GLY A 41 -20.98 -18.08 16.78
C GLY A 41 -20.39 -19.46 16.42
N PHE A 42 -20.04 -20.27 17.42
CA PHE A 42 -19.57 -21.62 17.22
C PHE A 42 -20.58 -22.60 17.86
N ASN A 43 -21.23 -23.42 17.02
CA ASN A 43 -22.33 -24.31 17.43
C ASN A 43 -23.44 -23.61 18.24
N THR A 44 -23.74 -22.36 17.92
CA THR A 44 -24.77 -21.53 18.56
C THR A 44 -25.84 -21.12 17.57
N LYS A 45 -26.98 -20.67 18.07
CA LYS A 45 -28.05 -20.07 17.27
C LYS A 45 -28.09 -18.57 17.54
N ILE A 46 -28.95 -17.87 16.82
CA ILE A 46 -29.25 -16.46 17.05
C ILE A 46 -30.70 -16.34 17.46
N ASP A 47 -30.97 -15.59 18.52
CA ASP A 47 -32.32 -15.30 18.97
C ASP A 47 -33.08 -14.47 17.95
N PRO A 48 -34.42 -14.61 17.81
CA PRO A 48 -35.24 -13.85 16.87
C PRO A 48 -35.12 -12.33 17.05
N GLN A 49 -34.96 -11.85 18.28
CA GLN A 49 -34.77 -10.43 18.58
C GLN A 49 -33.42 -9.95 18.14
N ALA A 50 -32.37 -10.73 18.40
CA ALA A 50 -30.98 -10.48 17.90
C ALA A 50 -30.90 -10.50 16.37
N ALA A 51 -31.61 -11.43 15.71
CA ALA A 51 -31.70 -11.50 14.26
C ALA A 51 -32.32 -10.23 13.66
N SER A 52 -33.46 -9.79 14.22
CA SER A 52 -34.12 -8.56 13.78
C SER A 52 -33.23 -7.31 13.97
N LEU A 53 -32.51 -7.22 15.08
CA LEU A 53 -31.61 -6.11 15.36
C LEU A 53 -30.40 -6.15 14.41
N ARG A 54 -29.82 -7.32 14.16
CA ARG A 54 -28.74 -7.51 13.20
C ARG A 54 -29.10 -6.99 11.82
N GLU A 55 -30.29 -7.35 11.30
CA GLU A 55 -30.75 -6.91 9.97
C GLU A 55 -30.85 -5.39 9.86
N ARG A 56 -31.36 -4.72 10.90
CA ARG A 56 -31.50 -3.26 10.92
C ARG A 56 -30.18 -2.54 11.09
N SER A 57 -29.23 -3.14 11.81
CA SER A 57 -27.97 -2.50 12.19
C SER A 57 -26.79 -2.85 11.29
N GLY A 58 -26.92 -3.89 10.45
CA GLY A 58 -25.85 -4.33 9.56
C GLY A 58 -24.67 -5.00 10.27
N VAL A 59 -24.83 -5.40 11.54
CA VAL A 59 -23.78 -6.13 12.28
C VAL A 59 -23.52 -7.48 11.62
N SER A 60 -22.26 -7.78 11.37
CA SER A 60 -21.84 -9.05 10.79
C SER A 60 -21.86 -10.15 11.86
N VAL A 61 -22.68 -11.17 11.64
CA VAL A 61 -22.75 -12.37 12.48
C VAL A 61 -22.43 -13.58 11.61
N LEU A 62 -21.45 -14.36 12.02
CA LEU A 62 -20.97 -15.54 11.31
C LEU A 62 -21.11 -16.76 12.21
N HIS A 63 -21.72 -17.82 11.69
CA HIS A 63 -21.95 -19.10 12.41
C HIS A 63 -21.05 -20.19 11.84
N PHE A 64 -20.46 -20.98 12.71
CA PHE A 64 -19.58 -22.08 12.37
C PHE A 64 -19.89 -23.33 13.21
N SER A 65 -19.78 -24.48 12.59
CA SER A 65 -19.83 -25.79 13.27
C SER A 65 -18.45 -26.48 13.27
N ILE A 66 -17.54 -26.01 12.45
CA ILE A 66 -16.18 -26.54 12.32
C ILE A 66 -15.20 -25.45 12.73
N ILE A 67 -14.33 -25.74 13.70
CA ILE A 67 -13.39 -24.76 14.25
C ILE A 67 -12.38 -24.25 13.23
N TYR A 68 -11.96 -25.10 12.27
CA TYR A 68 -11.04 -24.71 11.22
C TYR A 68 -11.64 -23.69 10.25
N GLU A 69 -12.93 -23.83 9.92
CA GLU A 69 -13.64 -22.85 9.09
C GLU A 69 -13.71 -21.49 9.76
N LEU A 70 -13.96 -21.47 11.07
CA LEU A 70 -13.95 -20.25 11.87
C LEU A 70 -12.58 -19.57 11.81
N THR A 71 -11.50 -20.32 12.05
CA THR A 71 -10.15 -19.76 12.05
C THR A 71 -9.74 -19.25 10.68
N ASP A 72 -10.09 -19.96 9.60
CA ASP A 72 -9.80 -19.56 8.23
C ASP A 72 -10.59 -18.31 7.83
N LYS A 73 -11.86 -18.22 8.23
CA LYS A 73 -12.67 -17.01 7.99
C LYS A 73 -12.12 -15.80 8.73
N VAL A 74 -11.69 -15.98 9.98
CA VAL A 74 -11.04 -14.89 10.73
C VAL A 74 -9.73 -14.45 10.08
N ARG A 75 -8.90 -15.39 9.64
CA ARG A 75 -7.67 -15.07 8.88
C ARG A 75 -7.98 -14.25 7.63
N LYS A 76 -9.00 -14.65 6.89
CA LYS A 76 -9.42 -13.93 5.68
C LYS A 76 -9.90 -12.52 6.01
N LEU A 77 -10.74 -12.34 7.04
CA LEU A 77 -11.19 -11.03 7.49
C LEU A 77 -10.04 -10.12 7.95
N LEU A 78 -9.03 -10.67 8.64
CA LEU A 78 -7.84 -9.93 9.03
C LEU A 78 -7.04 -9.50 7.80
N SER A 79 -6.86 -10.40 6.83
CA SER A 79 -6.15 -10.10 5.58
C SER A 79 -6.85 -9.02 4.74
N GLU A 80 -8.19 -9.04 4.69
CA GLU A 80 -8.99 -8.05 3.97
C GLU A 80 -8.93 -6.65 4.63
N ARG A 81 -8.73 -6.61 5.95
CA ARG A 81 -8.63 -5.37 6.74
C ARG A 81 -7.19 -4.89 6.94
N GLU A 82 -6.21 -5.68 6.54
CA GLU A 82 -4.81 -5.28 6.63
C GLU A 82 -4.55 -4.05 5.76
N PRO A 83 -4.02 -2.95 6.34
CA PRO A 83 -3.70 -1.77 5.54
C PRO A 83 -2.67 -2.17 4.49
N ARG A 84 -3.02 -1.98 3.23
CA ARG A 84 -2.10 -2.17 2.13
C ARG A 84 -0.99 -1.15 2.25
N VAL A 85 0.24 -1.60 2.46
CA VAL A 85 1.39 -0.70 2.48
C VAL A 85 1.90 -0.58 1.07
N GLU A 86 1.83 0.63 0.56
CA GLU A 86 2.52 1.00 -0.67
C GLU A 86 4.02 1.05 -0.35
N VAL A 87 4.77 0.07 -0.84
CA VAL A 87 6.22 0.04 -0.74
C VAL A 87 6.79 0.62 -2.02
N GLU A 88 7.63 1.65 -1.87
CA GLU A 88 8.37 2.19 -2.99
C GLU A 88 9.53 1.25 -3.35
N GLU A 89 9.44 0.60 -4.49
CA GLU A 89 10.54 -0.19 -5.05
C GLU A 89 11.29 0.62 -6.11
N VAL A 90 12.62 0.55 -6.10
CA VAL A 90 13.47 1.20 -7.12
C VAL A 90 13.39 0.37 -8.39
N ALA A 91 12.73 0.92 -9.41
CA ALA A 91 12.57 0.29 -10.71
C ALA A 91 13.75 0.56 -11.66
N GLY A 92 14.55 1.58 -11.37
CA GLY A 92 15.72 1.93 -12.13
C GLY A 92 16.51 3.06 -11.47
N ALA A 93 17.82 3.03 -11.65
CA ALA A 93 18.73 4.07 -11.19
C ALA A 93 19.45 4.69 -12.38
N SER A 94 19.64 6.01 -12.35
CA SER A 94 20.35 6.73 -13.40
C SER A 94 21.22 7.83 -12.83
N LYS A 95 22.34 8.13 -13.48
CA LYS A 95 23.25 9.21 -13.10
C LYS A 95 23.06 10.41 -14.01
N VAL A 96 22.91 11.58 -13.41
CA VAL A 96 22.84 12.86 -14.12
C VAL A 96 24.25 13.22 -14.58
N LEU A 97 24.42 13.44 -15.88
CA LEU A 97 25.70 13.83 -16.49
C LEU A 97 25.72 15.33 -16.79
N LYS A 98 24.59 15.90 -17.18
CA LYS A 98 24.51 17.30 -17.58
C LYS A 98 23.13 17.91 -17.26
N LEU A 99 23.15 19.16 -16.83
CA LEU A 99 21.96 20.00 -16.72
C LEU A 99 21.95 20.95 -17.92
N PHE A 100 20.86 20.97 -18.67
CA PHE A 100 20.74 21.81 -19.87
C PHE A 100 19.99 23.11 -19.60
N SER A 101 18.89 23.03 -18.84
CA SER A 101 18.10 24.21 -18.49
C SER A 101 17.28 24.00 -17.22
N THR A 102 16.98 25.10 -16.55
CA THR A 102 16.09 25.15 -15.39
C THR A 102 15.10 26.30 -15.57
N ALA A 103 13.81 25.99 -15.53
CA ALA A 103 12.76 26.99 -15.61
C ALA A 103 11.54 26.59 -14.78
N LYS A 104 11.13 27.44 -13.83
CA LYS A 104 9.89 27.28 -13.05
C LYS A 104 9.69 25.88 -12.43
N GLY A 105 10.75 25.32 -11.82
CA GLY A 105 10.69 23.99 -11.20
C GLY A 105 10.75 22.80 -12.18
N LYS A 106 10.91 23.07 -13.48
CA LYS A 106 11.20 22.06 -14.51
C LYS A 106 12.66 22.15 -14.91
N GLN A 107 13.31 21.03 -14.97
CA GLN A 107 14.74 20.92 -15.28
C GLN A 107 14.94 19.93 -16.42
N VAL A 108 15.66 20.34 -17.44
CA VAL A 108 16.05 19.46 -18.56
C VAL A 108 17.46 18.96 -18.29
N ILE A 109 17.57 17.66 -18.14
CA ILE A 109 18.83 16.98 -17.82
C ILE A 109 19.17 15.93 -18.86
N GLY A 110 20.45 15.63 -18.95
CA GLY A 110 20.96 14.45 -19.64
C GLY A 110 21.65 13.53 -18.66
N GLY A 111 21.49 12.25 -18.86
CA GLY A 111 22.04 11.24 -17.96
C GLY A 111 22.20 9.89 -18.63
N ARG A 112 22.67 8.92 -17.85
CA ARG A 112 22.81 7.52 -18.26
C ARG A 112 22.13 6.61 -17.25
N VAL A 113 21.37 5.64 -17.74
CA VAL A 113 20.73 4.63 -16.88
C VAL A 113 21.81 3.65 -16.40
N LEU A 114 21.93 3.51 -15.09
CA LEU A 114 22.90 2.63 -14.43
C LEU A 114 22.37 1.22 -14.26
N SER A 115 21.09 1.11 -13.90
CA SER A 115 20.42 -0.17 -13.69
C SER A 115 18.92 -0.03 -13.89
N GLY A 116 18.26 -1.10 -14.29
CA GLY A 116 16.82 -1.15 -14.46
C GLY A 116 16.31 -0.27 -15.60
N GLN A 117 15.20 0.41 -15.37
CA GLN A 117 14.49 1.16 -16.42
C GLN A 117 13.91 2.48 -15.89
N LEU A 118 14.07 3.56 -16.64
CA LEU A 118 13.34 4.80 -16.44
C LEU A 118 12.08 4.81 -17.30
N LYS A 119 10.96 5.29 -16.76
CA LYS A 119 9.70 5.45 -17.50
C LYS A 119 9.22 6.89 -17.44
N ARG A 120 8.63 7.36 -18.53
CA ARG A 120 7.91 8.63 -18.57
C ARG A 120 6.77 8.61 -17.53
N GLY A 121 6.60 9.67 -16.78
CA GLY A 121 5.60 9.79 -15.72
C GLY A 121 6.00 9.17 -14.38
N ALA A 122 7.13 8.46 -14.30
CA ALA A 122 7.61 7.89 -13.05
C ALA A 122 8.03 8.96 -12.04
N SER A 123 7.82 8.68 -10.75
CA SER A 123 8.38 9.44 -9.66
C SER A 123 9.84 9.06 -9.47
N VAL A 124 10.69 10.05 -9.17
CA VAL A 124 12.12 9.82 -8.93
C VAL A 124 12.53 10.42 -7.59
N LYS A 125 13.38 9.69 -6.87
CA LYS A 125 14.13 10.21 -5.73
C LYS A 125 15.46 10.75 -6.24
N ILE A 126 15.78 11.96 -5.81
CA ILE A 126 17.04 12.63 -6.15
C ILE A 126 17.99 12.34 -5.01
N VAL A 127 19.08 11.63 -5.32
CA VAL A 127 20.09 11.20 -4.35
C VAL A 127 21.40 11.89 -4.65
N ARG A 128 21.96 12.57 -3.66
CA ARG A 128 23.25 13.23 -3.71
C ARG A 128 24.13 12.71 -2.59
N ARG A 129 25.32 12.17 -2.89
CA ARG A 129 26.24 11.56 -1.91
C ARG A 129 25.53 10.56 -0.99
N GLU A 130 24.76 9.63 -1.61
CA GLU A 130 23.98 8.58 -0.92
C GLU A 130 22.81 9.05 -0.07
N THR A 131 22.54 10.36 -0.03
CA THR A 131 21.41 10.94 0.73
C THR A 131 20.30 11.38 -0.22
N GLU A 132 19.05 10.99 0.07
CA GLU A 132 17.86 11.52 -0.62
C GLU A 132 17.70 13.01 -0.28
N ILE A 133 17.88 13.88 -1.26
CA ILE A 133 17.76 15.34 -1.10
C ILE A 133 16.41 15.88 -1.55
N GLY A 134 15.66 15.10 -2.32
CA GLY A 134 14.34 15.50 -2.79
C GLY A 134 13.73 14.50 -3.75
N ARG A 135 12.55 14.88 -4.26
CA ARG A 135 11.78 14.08 -5.20
C ARG A 135 11.37 14.89 -6.41
N GLY A 136 11.19 14.20 -7.52
CA GLY A 136 10.71 14.79 -8.75
C GLY A 136 9.83 13.81 -9.54
N LYS A 137 9.32 14.29 -10.67
CA LYS A 137 8.55 13.49 -11.62
C LYS A 137 9.08 13.67 -13.03
N ILE A 138 9.32 12.58 -13.74
CA ILE A 138 9.72 12.59 -15.15
C ILE A 138 8.48 12.98 -15.97
N LYS A 139 8.52 14.16 -16.60
CA LYS A 139 7.44 14.63 -17.47
C LYS A 139 7.67 14.17 -18.92
N GLU A 140 8.92 14.27 -19.38
CA GLU A 140 9.31 13.87 -20.72
C GLU A 140 10.59 13.06 -20.64
N LEU A 141 10.70 12.09 -21.53
CA LEU A 141 11.86 11.23 -21.65
C LEU A 141 12.20 11.11 -23.14
N GLN A 142 13.50 11.23 -23.45
CA GLN A 142 14.02 11.15 -24.81
C GLN A 142 15.26 10.25 -24.82
N GLN A 143 15.42 9.50 -25.88
CA GLN A 143 16.64 8.76 -26.19
C GLN A 143 17.09 9.15 -27.59
N SER A 144 18.37 9.56 -27.75
CA SER A 144 18.91 10.03 -29.03
C SER A 144 18.04 11.15 -29.68
N LYS A 145 17.52 12.08 -28.86
CA LYS A 145 16.61 13.18 -29.25
C LYS A 145 15.23 12.74 -29.74
N ILE A 146 14.88 11.47 -29.61
CA ILE A 146 13.56 10.92 -29.96
C ILE A 146 12.78 10.70 -28.65
N ALA A 147 11.55 11.19 -28.61
CA ALA A 147 10.67 10.97 -27.44
C ALA A 147 10.43 9.46 -27.28
N THR A 148 10.57 8.98 -26.03
CA THR A 148 10.37 7.58 -25.68
C THR A 148 9.58 7.47 -24.38
N ASP A 149 8.87 6.36 -24.20
CA ASP A 149 8.18 6.08 -22.96
C ASP A 149 9.07 5.40 -21.91
N SER A 150 10.21 4.84 -22.34
CA SER A 150 11.14 4.19 -21.43
C SER A 150 12.57 4.24 -21.94
N ALA A 151 13.54 4.24 -21.00
CA ALA A 151 14.97 4.12 -21.27
C ALA A 151 15.53 3.01 -20.40
N GLY A 152 16.18 2.03 -21.01
CA GLY A 152 16.75 0.86 -20.36
C GLY A 152 18.19 1.08 -19.90
N GLU A 153 18.71 0.08 -19.18
CA GLU A 153 20.06 0.06 -18.64
C GLU A 153 21.14 0.33 -19.72
N GLY A 154 22.15 1.10 -19.33
CA GLY A 154 23.29 1.45 -20.18
C GLY A 154 23.02 2.54 -21.22
N THR A 155 21.75 2.95 -21.42
CA THR A 155 21.39 3.96 -22.43
C THR A 155 21.54 5.39 -21.89
N GLU A 156 21.89 6.31 -22.80
CA GLU A 156 21.84 7.73 -22.50
C GLU A 156 20.45 8.29 -22.78
N PHE A 157 20.00 9.20 -21.92
CA PHE A 157 18.69 9.80 -22.00
C PHE A 157 18.73 11.31 -21.78
N GLY A 158 17.75 12.01 -22.33
CA GLY A 158 17.34 13.35 -21.94
C GLY A 158 16.00 13.28 -21.24
N ALA A 159 15.85 13.99 -20.14
CA ALA A 159 14.57 14.02 -19.43
C ALA A 159 14.23 15.44 -18.95
N MET A 160 12.93 15.76 -19.01
CA MET A 160 12.37 16.91 -18.30
C MET A 160 11.83 16.40 -16.96
N ILE A 161 12.41 16.91 -15.89
CA ILE A 161 12.01 16.55 -14.51
C ILE A 161 11.39 17.77 -13.84
N GLU A 162 10.22 17.58 -13.27
CA GLU A 162 9.59 18.56 -12.39
C GLU A 162 10.01 18.24 -10.95
N SER A 163 10.74 19.16 -10.31
CA SER A 163 11.24 19.03 -8.95
C SER A 163 11.37 20.40 -8.29
N LYS A 164 11.15 20.41 -6.96
CA LYS A 164 11.44 21.59 -6.13
C LYS A 164 12.93 21.75 -5.82
N MET A 165 13.68 20.67 -5.91
CA MET A 165 15.12 20.64 -5.65
C MET A 165 15.88 20.79 -6.96
N GLU A 166 16.99 21.52 -6.92
CA GLU A 166 17.88 21.67 -8.05
C GLU A 166 18.72 20.40 -8.25
N ILE A 167 18.64 19.86 -9.45
CA ILE A 167 19.39 18.67 -9.87
C ILE A 167 20.71 19.14 -10.48
N VAL A 168 21.81 18.56 -10.03
CA VAL A 168 23.15 18.90 -10.55
C VAL A 168 23.83 17.67 -11.15
N PRO A 169 24.81 17.86 -12.03
CA PRO A 169 25.61 16.76 -12.53
C PRO A 169 26.27 15.96 -11.39
N GLY A 170 26.17 14.65 -11.46
CA GLY A 170 26.62 13.72 -10.41
C GLY A 170 25.52 13.19 -9.50
N ASP A 171 24.33 13.81 -9.49
CA ASP A 171 23.19 13.27 -8.77
C ASP A 171 22.72 11.95 -9.37
N VAL A 172 22.16 11.10 -8.53
CA VAL A 172 21.53 9.84 -8.93
C VAL A 172 20.02 9.98 -8.83
N LEU A 173 19.31 9.57 -9.86
CA LEU A 173 17.85 9.54 -9.90
C LEU A 173 17.40 8.08 -9.78
N ASN A 174 16.75 7.77 -8.70
CA ASN A 174 16.12 6.46 -8.46
C ASN A 174 14.65 6.54 -8.85
N ALA A 175 14.29 5.94 -9.98
CA ALA A 175 12.88 5.80 -10.37
C ALA A 175 12.20 4.83 -9.41
N VAL A 176 11.08 5.27 -8.82
CA VAL A 176 10.32 4.48 -7.85
C VAL A 176 8.95 4.12 -8.40
N VAL A 177 8.54 2.90 -8.13
CA VAL A 177 7.20 2.37 -8.42
C VAL A 177 6.56 2.03 -7.09
N LEU A 178 5.30 2.39 -6.95
CA LEU A 178 4.50 1.97 -5.80
C LEU A 178 4.05 0.53 -6.03
N THR A 179 4.55 -0.38 -5.21
CA THR A 179 4.11 -1.78 -5.19
C THR A 179 3.31 -2.01 -3.92
N THR A 180 2.13 -2.59 -4.06
CA THR A 180 1.28 -2.94 -2.91
C THR A 180 1.71 -4.31 -2.39
N LYS A 181 2.22 -4.36 -1.17
CA LYS A 181 2.47 -5.60 -0.43
C LYS A 181 1.53 -5.74 0.74
#